data_8658b02606b4b0bf45108ed7362e2415
#
_entry.id   8658b02606b4b0bf45108ed7362e2415
#
_cell.length_a   1.000
_cell.length_b   1.000
_cell.length_c   1.000
_cell.angle_alpha   90.00
_cell.angle_beta   90.00
_cell.angle_gamma   90.00
#
_symmetry.space_group_name_H-M   'P 1'
#
loop_
_entity.id
_entity.type
_entity.pdbx_description
1 polymer ?
#
loop_
_entity_poly.entity_id
_entity_poly.type
_entity_poly.pdbx_seq_one_letter_code
_entity_poly.pdbx_strand_id
1 'polypeptide(L)'
;MHRIRLSHLISALPLAAVLLLTSCTSSAEIEAEARASDAPADTALVVDTSPEQADRVRTDEDPDAAALVPADVAEDGVLRIGVNGAGDPPLGFLADDNSTVVGSEVDIAQLVADGLGLQLEVVNTTWEAWPLGVQSGDLEAVFSNVGVNAERLQLFDFATYRQGIMAFVAAPDSGLAIDGAEGISGLSVGVGSGTNQERILLDWNAQLEAEGEAPATLEYYVSAADALLAIQSGRLDTYIGPNPNAVYQESVGDVEVVGTVNAGWPNTTYVAATTLKGNGLAEAIQASLQHAFDDGTYAETLARWGLSDEAVDAPELNPAVAS
;
A
#
# COMPACT_ATOMS: atom_id res chain seq x y z
N MET A 1 -33.25 -90.27 11.41
CA MET A 1 -32.60 -91.32 12.24
C MET A 1 -31.28 -90.81 12.76
N HIS A 2 -31.14 -90.89 14.09
CA HIS A 2 -29.92 -90.95 14.93
C HIS A 2 -29.01 -89.73 14.97
N ARG A 3 -29.15 -89.03 16.08
CA ARG A 3 -28.43 -89.01 17.39
C ARG A 3 -27.13 -88.24 17.37
N ILE A 4 -27.17 -87.11 18.04
CA ILE A 4 -26.57 -86.69 19.32
C ILE A 4 -25.12 -87.21 19.55
N ARG A 5 -24.20 -86.27 19.77
CA ARG A 5 -23.44 -86.13 21.01
C ARG A 5 -22.65 -84.80 21.11
N LEU A 6 -22.91 -84.20 22.19
CA LEU A 6 -22.25 -83.16 22.96
C LEU A 6 -20.84 -83.62 23.40
N SER A 7 -19.85 -82.74 23.33
CA SER A 7 -18.71 -82.77 24.25
C SER A 7 -18.06 -81.40 24.36
N HIS A 8 -18.01 -80.93 25.57
CA HIS A 8 -17.26 -79.77 26.03
C HIS A 8 -15.76 -79.99 25.93
N LEU A 9 -14.96 -78.89 25.82
CA LEU A 9 -13.81 -78.60 26.71
C LEU A 9 -13.07 -77.34 26.23
N ILE A 10 -13.16 -76.27 27.00
CA ILE A 10 -12.09 -75.60 27.78
C ILE A 10 -11.07 -74.79 26.96
N SER A 11 -11.19 -73.49 27.16
CA SER A 11 -10.19 -72.42 27.43
C SER A 11 -8.76 -72.54 26.90
N ALA A 12 -8.39 -71.56 26.16
CA ALA A 12 -7.11 -70.84 26.35
C ALA A 12 -7.18 -69.49 25.67
N LEU A 13 -7.21 -68.38 26.41
CA LEU A 13 -6.90 -67.03 26.00
C LEU A 13 -5.38 -66.94 25.79
N PRO A 14 -4.91 -66.36 24.72
CA PRO A 14 -3.60 -65.71 24.72
C PRO A 14 -3.75 -64.23 25.04
N LEU A 15 -3.05 -63.84 26.08
CA LEU A 15 -2.80 -62.49 26.55
C LEU A 15 -2.05 -61.72 25.42
N ALA A 16 -2.74 -60.88 24.68
CA ALA A 16 -2.11 -59.94 23.75
C ALA A 16 -1.52 -58.78 24.55
N ALA A 17 -0.20 -58.74 24.65
CA ALA A 17 0.54 -57.60 25.17
C ALA A 17 0.41 -56.43 24.22
N VAL A 18 -0.35 -55.41 24.63
CA VAL A 18 -0.35 -54.11 23.96
C VAL A 18 0.95 -53.40 24.31
N LEU A 19 1.90 -53.39 23.40
CA LEU A 19 3.06 -52.51 23.45
C LEU A 19 2.57 -51.08 23.21
N LEU A 20 2.42 -50.29 24.27
CA LEU A 20 2.33 -48.85 24.22
C LEU A 20 3.70 -48.31 23.81
N LEU A 21 3.87 -48.04 22.51
CA LEU A 21 4.94 -47.15 21.98
C LEU A 21 4.61 -45.73 22.42
N THR A 22 5.11 -45.29 23.57
CA THR A 22 5.22 -43.89 23.92
C THR A 22 6.28 -43.29 23.01
N SER A 23 5.84 -42.67 21.93
CA SER A 23 6.66 -41.77 21.13
C SER A 23 7.03 -40.57 22.01
N CYS A 24 8.27 -40.49 22.47
CA CYS A 24 8.81 -39.27 23.05
C CYS A 24 9.02 -38.27 21.92
N THR A 25 8.02 -37.43 21.66
CA THR A 25 8.21 -36.22 20.88
C THR A 25 9.21 -35.35 21.64
N SER A 26 10.29 -34.95 20.98
CA SER A 26 11.31 -34.10 21.60
C SER A 26 10.73 -32.72 21.86
N SER A 27 11.19 -32.07 22.94
CA SER A 27 10.78 -30.66 23.21
C SER A 27 11.02 -29.72 22.03
N ALA A 28 12.00 -30.04 21.16
CA ALA A 28 12.27 -29.31 19.95
C ALA A 28 11.17 -29.46 18.86
N GLU A 29 10.52 -30.63 18.77
CA GLU A 29 9.39 -30.86 17.85
C GLU A 29 8.12 -30.18 18.35
N ILE A 30 7.89 -30.15 19.69
CA ILE A 30 6.77 -29.42 20.28
C ILE A 30 6.97 -27.91 20.14
N GLU A 31 8.19 -27.39 20.30
CA GLU A 31 8.51 -25.97 20.05
C GLU A 31 8.44 -25.60 18.55
N ALA A 32 8.75 -26.51 17.65
CA ALA A 32 8.60 -26.30 16.21
C ALA A 32 7.13 -26.30 15.77
N GLU A 33 6.29 -27.20 16.31
CA GLU A 33 4.83 -27.19 16.08
C GLU A 33 4.17 -25.94 16.70
N ALA A 34 4.60 -25.51 17.91
CA ALA A 34 4.11 -24.28 18.52
C ALA A 34 4.47 -23.03 17.69
N ARG A 35 5.69 -22.97 17.16
CA ARG A 35 6.09 -21.87 16.27
C ARG A 35 5.37 -21.90 14.91
N ALA A 36 5.01 -23.08 14.40
CA ALA A 36 4.22 -23.21 13.17
C ALA A 36 2.74 -22.87 13.38
N SER A 37 2.24 -22.93 14.63
CA SER A 37 0.86 -22.54 14.95
C SER A 37 0.70 -21.05 15.34
N ASP A 38 1.82 -20.34 15.60
CA ASP A 38 1.87 -18.91 15.88
C ASP A 38 2.29 -18.06 14.66
N ALA A 39 2.50 -18.67 13.50
CA ALA A 39 2.52 -17.91 12.26
C ALA A 39 1.11 -17.35 12.06
N PRO A 40 0.91 -16.00 11.95
CA PRO A 40 -0.39 -15.47 11.60
C PRO A 40 -0.81 -16.15 10.31
N ALA A 41 -2.02 -16.73 10.30
CA ALA A 41 -2.65 -17.16 9.07
C ALA A 41 -2.58 -15.93 8.13
N ASP A 42 -2.01 -16.13 6.95
CA ASP A 42 -1.97 -15.15 5.86
C ASP A 42 -3.43 -14.78 5.56
N THR A 43 -3.98 -13.84 6.35
CA THR A 43 -5.30 -13.29 6.11
C THR A 43 -5.11 -12.29 5.00
N ALA A 44 -5.39 -12.72 3.77
CA ALA A 44 -5.48 -11.83 2.62
C ALA A 44 -6.21 -10.55 3.04
N LEU A 45 -5.68 -9.40 2.69
CA LEU A 45 -6.28 -8.10 3.00
C LEU A 45 -7.69 -8.07 2.41
N VAL A 46 -8.71 -8.07 3.28
CA VAL A 46 -10.10 -7.92 2.85
C VAL A 46 -10.39 -6.44 2.67
N VAL A 47 -10.43 -6.00 1.43
CA VAL A 47 -10.73 -4.62 1.05
C VAL A 47 -12.24 -4.43 0.98
N ASP A 48 -12.77 -3.42 1.70
CA ASP A 48 -14.16 -2.98 1.54
C ASP A 48 -14.29 -2.12 0.28
N THR A 49 -14.95 -2.66 -0.74
CA THR A 49 -15.20 -1.99 -2.02
C THR A 49 -16.56 -1.30 -2.09
N SER A 50 -17.33 -1.29 -0.99
CA SER A 50 -18.63 -0.60 -0.95
C SER A 50 -18.47 0.93 -1.00
N PRO A 51 -19.38 1.66 -1.65
CA PRO A 51 -19.32 3.11 -1.68
C PRO A 51 -19.64 3.76 -0.33
N GLU A 52 -20.35 3.06 0.56
CA GLU A 52 -20.78 3.56 1.87
C GLU A 52 -19.63 3.63 2.87
N GLN A 53 -18.63 2.74 2.77
CA GLN A 53 -17.49 2.66 3.69
C GLN A 53 -17.94 2.76 5.16
N ALA A 54 -18.87 1.86 5.57
CA ALA A 54 -19.59 1.98 6.85
C ALA A 54 -18.66 1.96 8.09
N ASP A 55 -17.53 1.27 7.97
CA ASP A 55 -16.53 1.13 9.04
C ASP A 55 -15.36 2.13 8.91
N ARG A 56 -15.58 3.26 8.19
CA ARG A 56 -14.57 4.31 8.06
C ARG A 56 -14.25 4.91 9.43
N VAL A 57 -12.97 4.99 9.75
CA VAL A 57 -12.47 5.65 10.95
C VAL A 57 -12.73 7.16 10.87
N ARG A 58 -13.13 7.76 11.96
CA ARG A 58 -13.43 9.20 12.06
C ARG A 58 -12.71 9.76 13.30
N THR A 59 -12.38 11.04 13.26
CA THR A 59 -11.86 11.78 14.41
C THR A 59 -12.74 12.98 14.76
N ASP A 60 -12.57 13.55 15.94
CA ASP A 60 -13.24 14.78 16.34
C ASP A 60 -12.52 16.01 15.75
N GLU A 61 -13.24 17.15 15.66
CA GLU A 61 -12.64 18.43 15.27
C GLU A 61 -11.59 18.88 16.30
N ASP A 62 -10.41 19.29 15.80
CA ASP A 62 -9.40 19.99 16.58
C ASP A 62 -9.52 21.50 16.33
N PRO A 63 -10.01 22.30 17.31
CA PRO A 63 -10.17 23.74 17.13
C PRO A 63 -8.87 24.49 16.83
N ASP A 64 -7.72 23.98 17.27
CA ASP A 64 -6.42 24.60 17.01
C ASP A 64 -5.99 24.37 15.55
N ALA A 65 -6.21 23.18 15.00
CA ALA A 65 -6.00 22.88 13.59
C ALA A 65 -7.01 23.63 12.70
N ALA A 66 -8.29 23.63 13.07
CA ALA A 66 -9.35 24.35 12.35
C ALA A 66 -9.07 25.86 12.24
N ALA A 67 -8.46 26.46 13.27
CA ALA A 67 -8.10 27.88 13.26
C ALA A 67 -6.96 28.22 12.26
N LEU A 68 -6.24 27.23 11.74
CA LEU A 68 -5.19 27.40 10.72
C LEU A 68 -5.73 27.37 9.29
N VAL A 69 -6.99 26.95 9.10
CA VAL A 69 -7.59 26.84 7.75
C VAL A 69 -7.60 28.21 7.06
N PRO A 70 -7.05 28.33 5.83
CA PRO A 70 -7.12 29.58 5.08
C PRO A 70 -8.56 30.05 4.87
N ALA A 71 -8.76 31.38 4.88
CA ALA A 71 -10.11 31.97 4.87
C ALA A 71 -10.93 31.60 3.61
N ASP A 72 -10.27 31.46 2.47
CA ASP A 72 -10.88 31.06 1.20
C ASP A 72 -11.37 29.60 1.21
N VAL A 73 -10.67 28.68 1.88
CA VAL A 73 -11.09 27.29 2.08
C VAL A 73 -12.19 27.23 3.16
N ALA A 74 -12.07 28.02 4.23
CA ALA A 74 -13.06 28.06 5.31
C ALA A 74 -14.41 28.65 4.88
N GLU A 75 -14.45 29.45 3.79
CA GLU A 75 -15.65 30.24 3.38
C GLU A 75 -16.85 29.34 3.05
N ASP A 76 -16.65 28.23 2.34
CA ASP A 76 -17.71 27.29 1.97
C ASP A 76 -17.81 26.07 2.90
N GLY A 77 -16.84 25.89 3.81
CA GLY A 77 -16.80 24.78 4.77
C GLY A 77 -16.49 23.43 4.13
N VAL A 78 -15.88 23.41 2.95
CA VAL A 78 -15.56 22.19 2.18
C VAL A 78 -14.06 22.09 1.97
N LEU A 79 -13.50 20.91 2.16
CA LEU A 79 -12.14 20.55 1.70
C LEU A 79 -12.28 19.73 0.41
N ARG A 80 -11.95 20.34 -0.71
CA ARG A 80 -12.05 19.74 -2.05
C ARG A 80 -10.72 19.11 -2.44
N ILE A 81 -10.67 17.77 -2.48
CA ILE A 81 -9.44 17.03 -2.75
C ILE A 81 -9.48 16.27 -4.06
N GLY A 82 -8.30 16.10 -4.68
CA GLY A 82 -8.09 15.18 -5.78
C GLY A 82 -7.58 13.83 -5.33
N VAL A 83 -8.20 12.76 -5.82
CA VAL A 83 -7.73 11.37 -5.66
C VAL A 83 -7.76 10.69 -7.02
N ASN A 84 -6.71 9.93 -7.37
CA ASN A 84 -6.72 9.09 -8.56
C ASN A 84 -7.54 7.83 -8.29
N GLY A 85 -8.79 7.82 -8.78
CA GLY A 85 -9.69 6.68 -8.67
C GLY A 85 -9.49 5.59 -9.72
N ALA A 86 -8.57 5.78 -10.66
CA ALA A 86 -8.20 4.74 -11.63
C ALA A 86 -7.07 3.82 -11.11
N GLY A 87 -6.70 3.96 -9.83
CA GLY A 87 -5.74 3.10 -9.16
C GLY A 87 -6.35 1.79 -8.68
N ASP A 88 -5.47 0.96 -8.12
CA ASP A 88 -5.87 -0.30 -7.49
C ASP A 88 -5.99 -0.15 -5.95
N PRO A 89 -6.77 -1.00 -5.27
CA PRO A 89 -6.71 -1.11 -3.83
C PRO A 89 -5.27 -1.30 -3.32
N PRO A 90 -4.97 -0.85 -2.09
CA PRO A 90 -5.85 -0.20 -1.12
C PRO A 90 -5.81 1.34 -1.18
N LEU A 91 -5.10 1.96 -2.15
CA LEU A 91 -4.85 3.40 -2.18
C LEU A 91 -6.12 4.19 -2.58
N GLY A 92 -6.25 4.56 -3.85
CA GLY A 92 -7.43 5.24 -4.39
C GLY A 92 -8.00 4.43 -5.54
N PHE A 93 -9.28 4.06 -5.47
CA PHE A 93 -9.94 3.24 -6.50
C PHE A 93 -11.44 3.53 -6.53
N LEU A 94 -12.10 3.11 -7.63
CA LEU A 94 -13.55 3.20 -7.74
C LEU A 94 -14.22 2.06 -6.95
N ALA A 95 -15.22 2.40 -6.16
CA ALA A 95 -16.07 1.45 -5.46
C ALA A 95 -16.90 0.60 -6.44
N ASP A 96 -17.67 -0.37 -5.93
CA ASP A 96 -18.51 -1.29 -6.72
C ASP A 96 -19.58 -0.58 -7.58
N ASP A 97 -19.91 0.67 -7.24
CA ASP A 97 -20.82 1.51 -8.03
C ASP A 97 -20.15 2.14 -9.27
N ASN A 98 -18.84 1.95 -9.47
CA ASN A 98 -18.01 2.51 -10.53
C ASN A 98 -18.06 4.05 -10.63
N SER A 99 -18.35 4.74 -9.54
CA SER A 99 -18.44 6.20 -9.51
C SER A 99 -17.84 6.82 -8.25
N THR A 100 -18.00 6.19 -7.09
CA THR A 100 -17.47 6.68 -5.82
C THR A 100 -16.00 6.30 -5.69
N VAL A 101 -15.14 7.29 -5.44
CA VAL A 101 -13.72 7.03 -5.14
C VAL A 101 -13.59 6.70 -3.65
N VAL A 102 -12.95 5.58 -3.35
CA VAL A 102 -12.70 5.08 -1.99
C VAL A 102 -11.24 4.63 -1.85
N GLY A 103 -10.83 4.26 -0.65
CA GLY A 103 -9.49 3.76 -0.36
C GLY A 103 -8.79 4.54 0.75
N SER A 104 -7.58 4.12 1.10
CA SER A 104 -6.79 4.72 2.19
C SER A 104 -6.51 6.20 1.97
N GLU A 105 -6.32 6.64 0.74
CA GLU A 105 -6.09 8.04 0.41
C GLU A 105 -7.31 8.91 0.77
N VAL A 106 -8.53 8.39 0.52
CA VAL A 106 -9.79 9.05 0.89
C VAL A 106 -10.00 9.03 2.40
N ASP A 107 -9.67 7.93 3.06
CA ASP A 107 -9.86 7.79 4.51
C ASP A 107 -8.90 8.69 5.32
N ILE A 108 -7.64 8.82 4.89
CA ILE A 108 -6.70 9.80 5.47
C ILE A 108 -7.20 11.23 5.25
N ALA A 109 -7.69 11.55 4.04
CA ALA A 109 -8.26 12.86 3.76
C ALA A 109 -9.53 13.14 4.59
N GLN A 110 -10.31 12.10 4.89
CA GLN A 110 -11.47 12.23 5.77
C GLN A 110 -11.09 12.58 7.21
N LEU A 111 -10.03 11.94 7.77
CA LEU A 111 -9.51 12.34 9.08
C LEU A 111 -9.06 13.80 9.07
N VAL A 112 -8.39 14.24 8.00
CA VAL A 112 -8.00 15.65 7.86
C VAL A 112 -9.21 16.56 7.84
N ALA A 113 -10.22 16.27 7.04
CA ALA A 113 -11.43 17.09 6.96
C ALA A 113 -12.18 17.14 8.30
N ASP A 114 -12.28 15.99 9.01
CA ASP A 114 -12.89 15.90 10.33
C ASP A 114 -12.15 16.79 11.35
N GLY A 115 -10.83 16.65 11.46
CA GLY A 115 -10.03 17.45 12.37
C GLY A 115 -10.04 18.95 12.06
N LEU A 116 -10.26 19.34 10.81
CA LEU A 116 -10.42 20.73 10.39
C LEU A 116 -11.88 21.26 10.53
N GLY A 117 -12.85 20.41 10.88
CA GLY A 117 -14.27 20.77 10.92
C GLY A 117 -14.87 21.06 9.55
N LEU A 118 -14.30 20.51 8.46
CA LEU A 118 -14.73 20.71 7.07
C LEU A 118 -15.48 19.48 6.52
N GLN A 119 -16.31 19.71 5.51
CA GLN A 119 -16.88 18.62 4.73
C GLN A 119 -15.88 18.16 3.65
N LEU A 120 -15.69 16.86 3.48
CA LEU A 120 -14.82 16.33 2.43
C LEU A 120 -15.59 16.26 1.10
N GLU A 121 -15.03 16.83 0.04
CA GLU A 121 -15.45 16.61 -1.35
C GLU A 121 -14.32 15.93 -2.11
N VAL A 122 -14.57 14.72 -2.64
CA VAL A 122 -13.59 13.95 -3.39
C VAL A 122 -13.81 14.12 -4.89
N VAL A 123 -12.81 14.64 -5.58
CA VAL A 123 -12.78 14.79 -7.02
C VAL A 123 -11.92 13.68 -7.63
N ASN A 124 -12.53 12.84 -8.47
CA ASN A 124 -11.76 11.85 -9.23
C ASN A 124 -10.87 12.56 -10.25
N THR A 125 -9.57 12.45 -10.09
CA THR A 125 -8.56 13.06 -10.99
C THR A 125 -7.63 12.00 -11.55
N THR A 126 -6.73 12.38 -12.47
CA THR A 126 -5.68 11.49 -12.97
C THR A 126 -4.32 11.96 -12.47
N TRP A 127 -3.33 11.06 -12.58
CA TRP A 127 -1.94 11.39 -12.21
C TRP A 127 -1.41 12.61 -12.96
N GLU A 128 -1.73 12.71 -14.25
CA GLU A 128 -1.25 13.81 -15.11
C GLU A 128 -1.98 15.13 -14.85
N ALA A 129 -3.23 15.07 -14.35
CA ALA A 129 -4.08 16.25 -14.20
C ALA A 129 -3.94 16.94 -12.83
N TRP A 130 -3.58 16.19 -11.77
CA TRP A 130 -3.56 16.74 -10.41
C TRP A 130 -2.69 18.01 -10.26
N PRO A 131 -1.48 18.12 -10.89
CA PRO A 131 -0.64 19.31 -10.69
C PRO A 131 -1.31 20.60 -11.18
N LEU A 132 -2.02 20.52 -12.31
CA LEU A 132 -2.76 21.65 -12.84
C LEU A 132 -4.00 21.94 -11.99
N GLY A 133 -4.70 20.91 -11.51
CA GLY A 133 -5.87 21.07 -10.64
C GLY A 133 -5.55 21.84 -9.36
N VAL A 134 -4.40 21.56 -8.72
CA VAL A 134 -3.94 22.30 -7.53
C VAL A 134 -3.50 23.73 -7.91
N GLN A 135 -2.79 23.90 -9.01
CA GLN A 135 -2.30 25.22 -9.44
C GLN A 135 -3.42 26.16 -9.89
N SER A 136 -4.52 25.62 -10.45
CA SER A 136 -5.70 26.40 -10.84
C SER A 136 -6.64 26.72 -9.68
N GLY A 137 -6.53 26.01 -8.55
CA GLY A 137 -7.46 26.10 -7.43
C GLY A 137 -8.75 25.28 -7.63
N ASP A 138 -8.82 24.42 -8.66
CA ASP A 138 -9.92 23.46 -8.81
C ASP A 138 -9.85 22.36 -7.75
N LEU A 139 -8.65 22.09 -7.23
CA LEU A 139 -8.36 21.21 -6.10
C LEU A 139 -7.62 22.01 -5.03
N GLU A 140 -8.05 21.93 -3.80
CA GLU A 140 -7.40 22.55 -2.64
C GLU A 140 -6.22 21.71 -2.15
N ALA A 141 -6.38 20.39 -2.20
CA ALA A 141 -5.31 19.43 -1.91
C ALA A 141 -5.42 18.18 -2.78
N VAL A 142 -4.36 17.38 -2.79
CA VAL A 142 -4.33 16.06 -3.45
C VAL A 142 -3.83 15.00 -2.47
N PHE A 143 -4.56 13.89 -2.39
CA PHE A 143 -4.21 12.67 -1.68
C PHE A 143 -4.18 11.53 -2.70
N SER A 144 -3.02 11.25 -3.26
CA SER A 144 -2.89 10.34 -4.43
C SER A 144 -1.51 9.72 -4.52
N ASN A 145 -1.01 9.26 -3.40
CA ASN A 145 0.34 8.68 -3.29
C ASN A 145 1.43 9.63 -3.84
N VAL A 146 1.27 10.94 -3.63
CA VAL A 146 2.23 11.91 -4.15
C VAL A 146 3.49 11.89 -3.29
N GLY A 147 4.58 11.38 -3.85
CA GLY A 147 5.90 11.39 -3.21
C GLY A 147 6.52 12.78 -3.21
N VAL A 148 7.10 13.19 -2.09
CA VAL A 148 7.85 14.45 -1.98
C VAL A 148 9.16 14.35 -2.75
N ASN A 149 9.50 15.38 -3.52
CA ASN A 149 10.80 15.52 -4.17
C ASN A 149 11.18 17.00 -4.32
N ALA A 150 12.45 17.28 -4.64
CA ALA A 150 12.98 18.65 -4.70
C ALA A 150 12.30 19.50 -5.79
N GLU A 151 11.89 18.91 -6.92
CA GLU A 151 11.22 19.61 -8.01
C GLU A 151 9.80 20.03 -7.58
N ARG A 152 9.04 19.11 -7.00
CA ARG A 152 7.68 19.37 -6.53
C ARG A 152 7.63 20.40 -5.40
N LEU A 153 8.62 20.40 -4.50
CA LEU A 153 8.78 21.41 -3.44
C LEU A 153 8.94 22.83 -3.95
N GLN A 154 9.25 23.06 -5.25
CA GLN A 154 9.27 24.39 -5.84
C GLN A 154 7.87 24.95 -6.09
N LEU A 155 6.88 24.07 -6.29
CA LEU A 155 5.53 24.41 -6.76
C LEU A 155 4.44 24.15 -5.71
N PHE A 156 4.69 23.23 -4.77
CA PHE A 156 3.71 22.72 -3.82
C PHE A 156 4.26 22.71 -2.40
N ASP A 157 3.36 22.73 -1.43
CA ASP A 157 3.63 22.40 -0.03
C ASP A 157 3.05 21.04 0.32
N PHE A 158 3.66 20.37 1.31
CA PHE A 158 3.43 18.96 1.63
C PHE A 158 3.23 18.76 3.13
N ALA A 159 2.20 17.99 3.50
CA ALA A 159 2.02 17.42 4.83
C ALA A 159 2.12 15.88 4.73
N THR A 160 3.15 15.27 5.32
CA THR A 160 3.42 13.84 5.17
C THR A 160 2.45 12.99 5.96
N TYR A 161 2.08 11.81 5.41
CA TYR A 161 1.21 10.86 6.11
C TYR A 161 1.61 9.40 5.91
N ARG A 162 2.57 9.07 5.06
CA ARG A 162 3.04 7.69 4.84
C ARG A 162 4.47 7.66 4.32
N GLN A 163 5.18 6.57 4.58
CA GLN A 163 6.48 6.31 3.95
C GLN A 163 6.29 6.05 2.45
N GLY A 164 7.23 6.52 1.64
CA GLY A 164 7.23 6.29 0.20
C GLY A 164 8.01 5.03 -0.16
N ILE A 165 7.31 3.90 -0.31
CA ILE A 165 7.89 2.63 -0.75
C ILE A 165 7.28 2.25 -2.09
N MET A 166 8.15 1.79 -3.01
CA MET A 166 7.78 1.26 -4.32
C MET A 166 8.16 -0.21 -4.39
N ALA A 167 7.39 -1.00 -5.14
CA ALA A 167 7.67 -2.41 -5.38
C ALA A 167 7.71 -2.74 -6.87
N PHE A 168 8.57 -3.69 -7.19
CA PHE A 168 8.58 -4.36 -8.49
C PHE A 168 7.72 -5.60 -8.42
N VAL A 169 6.81 -5.74 -9.38
CA VAL A 169 6.00 -6.94 -9.56
C VAL A 169 6.31 -7.62 -10.87
N ALA A 170 6.26 -8.94 -10.88
CA ALA A 170 6.50 -9.77 -12.07
C ALA A 170 5.48 -10.91 -12.12
N ALA A 171 5.51 -11.70 -13.21
CA ALA A 171 4.70 -12.90 -13.29
C ALA A 171 5.08 -13.88 -12.16
N PRO A 172 4.12 -14.63 -11.59
CA PRO A 172 4.42 -15.67 -10.62
C PRO A 172 5.45 -16.64 -11.17
N ASP A 173 6.37 -17.09 -10.32
CA ASP A 173 7.47 -17.99 -10.70
C ASP A 173 8.45 -17.41 -11.75
N SER A 174 8.51 -16.09 -11.91
CA SER A 174 9.44 -15.42 -12.83
C SER A 174 10.90 -15.67 -12.49
N GLY A 175 11.18 -15.90 -11.21
CA GLY A 175 12.53 -16.07 -10.66
C GLY A 175 13.34 -14.76 -10.65
N LEU A 176 12.71 -13.61 -10.88
CA LEU A 176 13.35 -12.29 -10.74
C LEU A 176 13.58 -11.96 -9.28
N ALA A 177 14.67 -11.23 -9.00
CA ALA A 177 14.94 -10.60 -7.71
C ALA A 177 15.61 -9.25 -7.99
N ILE A 178 14.93 -8.16 -7.61
CA ILE A 178 15.36 -6.79 -7.94
C ILE A 178 15.66 -6.06 -6.63
N ASP A 179 16.94 -5.91 -6.32
CA ASP A 179 17.45 -5.20 -5.15
C ASP A 179 18.30 -3.97 -5.50
N GLY A 180 18.44 -3.66 -6.80
CA GLY A 180 19.20 -2.54 -7.33
C GLY A 180 19.25 -2.54 -8.85
N ALA A 181 20.09 -1.67 -9.43
CA ALA A 181 20.20 -1.48 -10.87
C ALA A 181 20.52 -2.76 -11.63
N GLU A 182 21.41 -3.63 -11.09
CA GLU A 182 21.77 -4.91 -11.73
C GLU A 182 20.55 -5.81 -11.96
N GLY A 183 19.57 -5.76 -11.03
CA GLY A 183 18.36 -6.59 -11.10
C GLY A 183 17.44 -6.24 -12.27
N ILE A 184 17.58 -5.06 -12.90
CA ILE A 184 16.78 -4.66 -14.06
C ILE A 184 17.56 -4.70 -15.37
N SER A 185 18.85 -5.11 -15.36
CA SER A 185 19.70 -5.09 -16.54
C SER A 185 19.09 -5.91 -17.69
N GLY A 186 18.85 -5.22 -18.82
CA GLY A 186 18.32 -5.82 -20.05
C GLY A 186 16.84 -6.20 -20.02
N LEU A 187 16.11 -5.93 -18.91
CA LEU A 187 14.69 -6.21 -18.79
C LEU A 187 13.83 -5.12 -19.48
N SER A 188 12.60 -5.49 -19.81
CA SER A 188 11.52 -4.54 -20.11
C SER A 188 10.79 -4.18 -18.81
N VAL A 189 10.84 -2.90 -18.41
CA VAL A 189 10.31 -2.41 -17.15
C VAL A 189 9.19 -1.42 -17.40
N GLY A 190 7.98 -1.73 -16.91
CA GLY A 190 6.83 -0.85 -16.98
C GLY A 190 6.87 0.22 -15.88
N VAL A 191 6.48 1.45 -16.22
CA VAL A 191 6.49 2.58 -15.29
C VAL A 191 5.49 3.66 -15.72
N GLY A 192 4.99 4.44 -14.74
CA GLY A 192 4.22 5.66 -15.01
C GLY A 192 5.12 6.86 -15.28
N SER A 193 4.78 7.69 -16.27
CA SER A 193 5.55 8.90 -16.59
C SER A 193 5.40 9.99 -15.54
N GLY A 194 6.44 10.79 -15.29
CA GLY A 194 6.48 11.89 -14.33
C GLY A 194 6.46 11.44 -12.86
N THR A 195 6.78 10.17 -12.61
CA THR A 195 6.79 9.56 -11.27
C THR A 195 8.19 9.54 -10.65
N ASN A 196 8.27 9.34 -9.35
CA ASN A 196 9.55 9.06 -8.67
C ASN A 196 10.15 7.73 -9.16
N GLN A 197 9.32 6.75 -9.50
CA GLN A 197 9.73 5.47 -10.05
C GLN A 197 10.49 5.63 -11.37
N GLU A 198 9.96 6.46 -12.27
CA GLU A 198 10.65 6.76 -13.54
C GLU A 198 12.03 7.36 -13.30
N ARG A 199 12.15 8.33 -12.37
CA ARG A 199 13.43 8.92 -12.02
C ARG A 199 14.43 7.87 -11.51
N ILE A 200 14.00 6.97 -10.62
CA ILE A 200 14.84 5.88 -10.09
C ILE A 200 15.34 5.00 -11.24
N LEU A 201 14.45 4.59 -12.14
CA LEU A 201 14.83 3.74 -13.28
C LEU A 201 15.78 4.44 -14.24
N LEU A 202 15.61 5.75 -14.47
CA LEU A 202 16.54 6.53 -15.29
C LEU A 202 17.92 6.63 -14.64
N ASP A 203 17.99 6.84 -13.33
CA ASP A 203 19.24 6.87 -12.58
C ASP A 203 19.92 5.48 -12.60
N TRP A 204 19.16 4.40 -12.44
CA TRP A 204 19.67 3.02 -12.51
C TRP A 204 20.15 2.66 -13.92
N ASN A 205 19.45 3.08 -14.97
CA ASN A 205 19.92 2.89 -16.34
C ASN A 205 21.24 3.63 -16.61
N ALA A 206 21.39 4.87 -16.10
CA ALA A 206 22.64 5.60 -16.21
C ALA A 206 23.80 4.90 -15.47
N GLN A 207 23.52 4.27 -14.30
CA GLN A 207 24.49 3.46 -13.59
C GLN A 207 24.91 2.22 -14.41
N LEU A 208 23.95 1.44 -14.93
CA LEU A 208 24.21 0.26 -15.78
C LEU A 208 25.07 0.62 -17.00
N GLU A 209 24.73 1.72 -17.71
CA GLU A 209 25.52 2.18 -18.86
C GLU A 209 26.97 2.56 -18.48
N ALA A 210 27.17 3.20 -17.30
CA ALA A 210 28.49 3.55 -16.82
C ALA A 210 29.34 2.31 -16.45
N GLU A 211 28.70 1.21 -16.05
CA GLU A 211 29.31 -0.06 -15.72
C GLU A 211 29.51 -0.97 -16.97
N GLY A 212 28.94 -0.58 -18.12
CA GLY A 212 29.00 -1.31 -19.39
C GLY A 212 27.99 -2.45 -19.48
N GLU A 213 26.99 -2.44 -18.62
CA GLU A 213 25.85 -3.36 -18.61
C GLU A 213 24.72 -2.85 -19.52
N ALA A 214 23.79 -3.75 -19.89
CA ALA A 214 22.65 -3.38 -20.71
C ALA A 214 21.62 -2.60 -19.87
N PRO A 215 21.19 -1.38 -20.30
CA PRO A 215 20.10 -0.69 -19.58
C PRO A 215 18.78 -1.41 -19.77
N ALA A 216 17.86 -1.23 -18.84
CA ALA A 216 16.48 -1.66 -18.99
C ALA A 216 15.74 -0.86 -20.06
N THR A 217 14.82 -1.50 -20.78
CA THR A 217 13.89 -0.81 -21.68
C THR A 217 12.69 -0.33 -20.88
N LEU A 218 12.48 1.00 -20.79
CA LEU A 218 11.34 1.56 -20.06
C LEU A 218 10.11 1.62 -20.96
N GLU A 219 9.01 1.03 -20.50
CA GLU A 219 7.71 1.04 -21.15
C GLU A 219 6.70 1.83 -20.32
N TYR A 220 6.06 2.83 -20.94
CA TYR A 220 5.19 3.76 -20.22
C TYR A 220 3.74 3.32 -20.25
N TYR A 221 3.16 3.19 -19.05
CA TYR A 221 1.76 2.83 -18.84
C TYR A 221 1.02 3.94 -18.08
N VAL A 222 -0.20 4.22 -18.50
CA VAL A 222 -1.10 5.19 -17.83
C VAL A 222 -1.79 4.52 -16.63
N SER A 223 -2.06 3.22 -16.73
CA SER A 223 -2.67 2.44 -15.64
C SER A 223 -1.82 1.23 -15.27
N ALA A 224 -1.81 0.87 -13.99
CA ALA A 224 -1.18 -0.37 -13.50
C ALA A 224 -1.84 -1.61 -14.12
N ALA A 225 -3.17 -1.60 -14.31
CA ALA A 225 -3.91 -2.71 -14.90
C ALA A 225 -3.39 -3.07 -16.31
N ASP A 226 -3.08 -2.09 -17.16
CA ASP A 226 -2.51 -2.34 -18.49
C ASP A 226 -1.10 -2.93 -18.41
N ALA A 227 -0.29 -2.49 -17.44
CA ALA A 227 1.03 -3.05 -17.19
C ALA A 227 0.94 -4.50 -16.69
N LEU A 228 0.02 -4.81 -15.77
CA LEU A 228 -0.22 -6.17 -15.29
C LEU A 228 -0.66 -7.12 -16.43
N LEU A 229 -1.55 -6.66 -17.32
CA LEU A 229 -1.91 -7.41 -18.52
C LEU A 229 -0.70 -7.64 -19.45
N ALA A 230 0.22 -6.69 -19.53
CA ALA A 230 1.45 -6.85 -20.30
C ALA A 230 2.38 -7.90 -19.66
N ILE A 231 2.51 -7.94 -18.33
CA ILE A 231 3.22 -8.97 -17.57
C ILE A 231 2.58 -10.35 -17.84
N GLN A 232 1.29 -10.49 -17.64
CA GLN A 232 0.55 -11.75 -17.83
C GLN A 232 0.68 -12.30 -19.25
N SER A 233 0.80 -11.42 -20.25
CA SER A 233 1.00 -11.80 -21.66
C SER A 233 2.47 -12.02 -22.06
N GLY A 234 3.42 -11.83 -21.14
CA GLY A 234 4.86 -11.97 -21.40
C GLY A 234 5.44 -10.87 -22.28
N ARG A 235 4.79 -9.71 -22.40
CA ARG A 235 5.29 -8.53 -23.13
C ARG A 235 6.10 -7.59 -22.25
N LEU A 236 5.97 -7.72 -20.95
CA LEU A 236 6.67 -6.94 -19.95
C LEU A 236 7.27 -7.89 -18.92
N ASP A 237 8.51 -7.68 -18.52
CA ASP A 237 9.18 -8.54 -17.53
C ASP A 237 8.77 -8.14 -16.10
N THR A 238 8.71 -6.84 -15.82
CA THR A 238 8.35 -6.32 -14.50
C THR A 238 7.72 -4.93 -14.60
N TYR A 239 6.94 -4.54 -13.59
CA TYR A 239 6.37 -3.21 -13.43
C TYR A 239 6.73 -2.67 -12.06
N ILE A 240 7.09 -1.39 -11.96
CA ILE A 240 7.30 -0.71 -10.68
C ILE A 240 6.15 0.25 -10.37
N GLY A 241 5.55 0.06 -9.19
CA GLY A 241 4.44 0.87 -8.69
C GLY A 241 4.50 1.08 -7.18
N PRO A 242 3.46 1.72 -6.58
CA PRO A 242 3.35 1.84 -5.14
C PRO A 242 3.32 0.45 -4.47
N ASN A 243 4.11 0.27 -3.40
CA ASN A 243 4.16 -1.00 -2.68
C ASN A 243 2.79 -1.50 -2.20
N PRO A 244 1.88 -0.66 -1.65
CA PRO A 244 0.56 -1.13 -1.23
C PRO A 244 -0.24 -1.81 -2.34
N ASN A 245 -0.21 -1.25 -3.55
CA ASN A 245 -0.92 -1.85 -4.69
C ASN A 245 -0.26 -3.18 -5.10
N ALA A 246 1.07 -3.25 -5.08
CA ALA A 246 1.82 -4.47 -5.39
C ALA A 246 1.49 -5.62 -4.43
N VAL A 247 1.50 -5.35 -3.12
CA VAL A 247 1.14 -6.33 -2.07
C VAL A 247 -0.32 -6.80 -2.24
N TYR A 248 -1.23 -5.88 -2.55
CA TYR A 248 -2.62 -6.25 -2.84
C TYR A 248 -2.71 -7.18 -4.06
N GLN A 249 -2.07 -6.83 -5.18
CA GLN A 249 -2.07 -7.63 -6.41
C GLN A 249 -1.43 -9.03 -6.20
N GLU A 250 -0.37 -9.11 -5.40
CA GLU A 250 0.21 -10.38 -4.97
C GLU A 250 -0.79 -11.22 -4.16
N SER A 251 -1.52 -10.59 -3.22
CA SER A 251 -2.50 -11.28 -2.36
C SER A 251 -3.67 -11.90 -3.14
N VAL A 252 -4.03 -11.31 -4.29
CA VAL A 252 -5.05 -11.88 -5.20
C VAL A 252 -4.47 -12.85 -6.22
N GLY A 253 -3.15 -13.03 -6.24
CA GLY A 253 -2.44 -14.07 -7.00
C GLY A 253 -2.13 -13.74 -8.45
N ASP A 254 -2.25 -12.48 -8.85
CA ASP A 254 -2.01 -12.04 -10.23
C ASP A 254 -0.53 -11.85 -10.57
N VAL A 255 0.30 -11.54 -9.56
CA VAL A 255 1.75 -11.28 -9.67
C VAL A 255 2.46 -11.72 -8.39
N GLU A 256 3.81 -11.65 -8.39
CA GLU A 256 4.65 -11.72 -7.19
C GLU A 256 5.46 -10.44 -7.02
N VAL A 257 5.71 -10.02 -5.78
CA VAL A 257 6.62 -8.91 -5.45
C VAL A 257 8.06 -9.43 -5.52
N VAL A 258 8.84 -8.90 -6.46
CA VAL A 258 10.22 -9.36 -6.75
C VAL A 258 11.29 -8.38 -6.25
N GLY A 259 10.89 -7.28 -5.60
CA GLY A 259 11.80 -6.32 -4.99
C GLY A 259 11.10 -5.06 -4.53
N THR A 260 11.73 -4.32 -3.63
CA THR A 260 11.22 -3.04 -3.13
C THR A 260 12.32 -1.98 -3.14
N VAL A 261 11.91 -0.72 -3.28
CA VAL A 261 12.83 0.42 -3.23
C VAL A 261 12.16 1.64 -2.60
N ASN A 262 12.92 2.45 -1.86
CA ASN A 262 12.42 3.74 -1.39
C ASN A 262 12.11 4.67 -2.58
N ALA A 263 10.96 5.33 -2.57
CA ALA A 263 10.54 6.25 -3.62
C ALA A 263 11.44 7.49 -3.78
N GLY A 264 12.32 7.75 -2.81
CA GLY A 264 13.35 8.80 -2.85
C GLY A 264 14.76 8.28 -3.11
N TRP A 265 14.89 7.03 -3.59
CA TRP A 265 16.20 6.41 -3.79
C TRP A 265 17.26 7.40 -4.38
N PRO A 266 18.51 7.39 -3.88
CA PRO A 266 19.07 6.49 -2.84
C PRO A 266 18.69 6.85 -1.40
N ASN A 267 17.88 7.87 -1.20
CA ASN A 267 17.36 8.31 0.09
C ASN A 267 15.94 7.83 0.32
N THR A 268 15.40 8.05 1.52
CA THR A 268 13.98 7.88 1.81
C THR A 268 13.18 9.09 1.36
N THR A 269 11.90 8.91 1.09
CA THR A 269 10.95 10.00 0.94
C THR A 269 9.60 9.59 1.53
N TYR A 270 8.68 10.54 1.56
CA TYR A 270 7.35 10.38 2.13
C TYR A 270 6.28 10.59 1.07
N VAL A 271 5.14 9.97 1.28
CA VAL A 271 3.88 10.32 0.63
C VAL A 271 3.20 11.40 1.45
N ALA A 272 2.65 12.40 0.77
CA ALA A 272 2.13 13.59 1.44
C ALA A 272 0.85 14.13 0.77
N ALA A 273 -0.01 14.72 1.59
CA ALA A 273 -1.03 15.66 1.13
C ALA A 273 -0.33 16.84 0.45
N THR A 274 -0.76 17.18 -0.75
CA THR A 274 -0.10 18.17 -1.60
C THR A 274 -1.03 19.34 -1.83
N THR A 275 -0.57 20.56 -1.51
CA THR A 275 -1.33 21.80 -1.66
C THR A 275 -0.57 22.80 -2.52
N LEU A 276 -1.24 23.89 -2.94
CA LEU A 276 -0.56 24.98 -3.63
C LEU A 276 0.46 25.64 -2.69
N LYS A 277 1.66 25.87 -3.19
CA LYS A 277 2.74 26.45 -2.41
C LYS A 277 2.38 27.81 -1.83
N GLY A 278 2.58 27.94 -0.50
CA GLY A 278 2.42 29.21 0.24
C GLY A 278 0.97 29.63 0.48
N ASN A 279 -0.02 28.73 0.27
CA ASN A 279 -1.43 29.04 0.55
C ASN A 279 -1.83 28.82 2.02
N GLY A 280 -0.96 28.23 2.86
CA GLY A 280 -1.19 27.99 4.28
C GLY A 280 -2.03 26.75 4.60
N LEU A 281 -2.55 26.02 3.60
CA LEU A 281 -3.40 24.86 3.85
C LEU A 281 -2.60 23.63 4.31
N ALA A 282 -1.35 23.50 3.87
CA ALA A 282 -0.50 22.37 4.29
C ALA A 282 -0.22 22.38 5.81
N GLU A 283 -0.11 23.55 6.43
CA GLU A 283 0.04 23.72 7.87
C GLU A 283 -1.21 23.25 8.63
N ALA A 284 -2.40 23.59 8.13
CA ALA A 284 -3.66 23.13 8.71
C ALA A 284 -3.81 21.60 8.57
N ILE A 285 -3.50 21.04 7.40
CA ILE A 285 -3.52 19.60 7.14
C ILE A 285 -2.53 18.88 8.07
N GLN A 286 -1.30 19.38 8.21
CA GLN A 286 -0.30 18.80 9.08
C GLN A 286 -0.75 18.79 10.56
N ALA A 287 -1.37 19.87 11.04
CA ALA A 287 -1.90 19.96 12.40
C ALA A 287 -3.04 18.94 12.61
N SER A 288 -3.97 18.83 11.66
CA SER A 288 -5.05 17.84 11.71
C SER A 288 -4.54 16.40 11.67
N LEU A 289 -3.53 16.10 10.83
CA LEU A 289 -2.86 14.80 10.85
C LEU A 289 -2.20 14.51 12.19
N GLN A 290 -1.55 15.51 12.82
CA GLN A 290 -0.96 15.36 14.15
C GLN A 290 -2.03 15.02 15.20
N HIS A 291 -3.20 15.67 15.15
CA HIS A 291 -4.33 15.33 16.01
C HIS A 291 -4.75 13.87 15.84
N ALA A 292 -4.91 13.40 14.59
CA ALA A 292 -5.25 12.00 14.29
C ALA A 292 -4.16 11.00 14.74
N PHE A 293 -2.89 11.42 14.76
CA PHE A 293 -1.80 10.66 15.36
C PHE A 293 -1.96 10.53 16.88
N ASP A 294 -2.24 11.65 17.55
CA ASP A 294 -2.29 11.73 19.00
C ASP A 294 -3.49 10.96 19.57
N ASP A 295 -4.62 10.93 18.88
CA ASP A 295 -5.82 10.20 19.27
C ASP A 295 -5.85 8.74 18.81
N GLY A 296 -4.91 8.34 17.92
CA GLY A 296 -4.74 6.98 17.42
C GLY A 296 -5.56 6.63 16.16
N THR A 297 -6.43 7.52 15.69
CA THR A 297 -7.28 7.27 14.50
C THR A 297 -6.48 7.15 13.20
N TYR A 298 -5.32 7.81 13.10
CA TYR A 298 -4.38 7.60 12.01
C TYR A 298 -3.88 6.15 11.93
N ALA A 299 -3.41 5.60 13.06
CA ALA A 299 -2.90 4.21 13.09
C ALA A 299 -4.01 3.20 12.79
N GLU A 300 -5.23 3.44 13.29
CA GLU A 300 -6.41 2.62 13.01
C GLU A 300 -6.77 2.66 11.52
N THR A 301 -6.71 3.85 10.90
CA THR A 301 -6.95 4.00 9.45
C THR A 301 -5.92 3.25 8.62
N LEU A 302 -4.63 3.33 8.94
CA LEU A 302 -3.61 2.56 8.22
C LEU A 302 -3.80 1.05 8.42
N ALA A 303 -4.12 0.61 9.64
CA ALA A 303 -4.37 -0.81 9.93
C ALA A 303 -5.56 -1.36 9.13
N ARG A 304 -6.64 -0.58 8.99
CA ARG A 304 -7.81 -0.93 8.18
C ARG A 304 -7.43 -1.29 6.73
N TRP A 305 -6.44 -0.61 6.19
CA TRP A 305 -5.99 -0.78 4.80
C TRP A 305 -4.72 -1.63 4.65
N GLY A 306 -4.23 -2.25 5.75
CA GLY A 306 -3.02 -3.07 5.74
C GLY A 306 -1.72 -2.27 5.51
N LEU A 307 -1.71 -0.98 5.89
CA LEU A 307 -0.61 -0.04 5.63
C LEU A 307 0.21 0.31 6.87
N SER A 308 0.05 -0.43 7.97
CA SER A 308 0.74 -0.12 9.25
C SER A 308 2.26 -0.06 9.11
N ASP A 309 2.84 -0.87 8.24
CA ASP A 309 4.30 -0.92 8.01
C ASP A 309 4.83 0.31 7.26
N GLU A 310 3.95 1.10 6.64
CA GLU A 310 4.31 2.34 5.96
C GLU A 310 3.98 3.58 6.79
N ALA A 311 3.64 3.41 8.08
CA ALA A 311 3.40 4.54 8.97
C ALA A 311 4.65 5.43 9.09
N VAL A 312 4.42 6.75 9.21
CA VAL A 312 5.46 7.71 9.59
C VAL A 312 5.53 7.85 11.10
N ASP A 313 6.65 8.34 11.63
CA ASP A 313 6.78 8.59 13.08
C ASP A 313 5.99 9.82 13.53
N ALA A 314 5.83 10.79 12.63
CA ALA A 314 5.01 12.00 12.81
C ALA A 314 4.75 12.65 11.44
N PRO A 315 3.66 13.42 11.28
CA PRO A 315 3.44 14.20 10.07
C PRO A 315 4.40 15.40 10.01
N GLU A 316 5.14 15.53 8.93
CA GLU A 316 6.09 16.61 8.69
C GLU A 316 5.58 17.57 7.61
N LEU A 317 5.83 18.87 7.84
CA LEU A 317 5.59 19.92 6.84
C LEU A 317 6.84 20.10 5.97
N ASN A 318 6.70 19.96 4.64
CA ASN A 318 7.79 20.19 3.68
C ASN A 318 9.10 19.50 4.08
N PRO A 319 9.12 18.16 4.26
CA PRO A 319 10.30 17.45 4.72
C PRO A 319 11.50 17.72 3.82
N ALA A 320 12.69 17.78 4.41
CA ALA A 320 13.91 17.91 3.64
C ALA A 320 14.11 16.67 2.77
N VAL A 321 14.26 16.89 1.47
CA VAL A 321 14.64 15.82 0.53
C VAL A 321 16.10 16.06 0.12
N ALA A 322 16.87 14.99 0.07
CA ALA A 322 18.24 15.10 -0.46
C ALA A 322 18.16 15.38 -1.97
N SER A 323 18.98 16.34 -2.39
CA SER A 323 19.14 16.75 -3.79
C SER A 323 20.06 15.82 -4.56
#